data_1e36010134bc20be00db7d0b42fb5ba9
#
_entry.id   1e36010134bc20be00db7d0b42fb5ba9
#
_cell.length_a   1.000
_cell.length_b   1.000
_cell.length_c   1.000
_cell.angle_alpha   90.00
_cell.angle_beta   90.00
_cell.angle_gamma   90.00
#
_symmetry.space_group_name_H-M   'P 1'
#
loop_
_entity.id
_entity.type
_entity.pdbx_description
1 polymer ?
#
loop_
_entity_poly.entity_id
_entity_poly.type
_entity_poly.pdbx_seq_one_letter_code
_entity_poly.pdbx_strand_id
1 'polypeptide(L)'
;LLCIGAGKARLHYHAYLQAASHDDAHAREAMASELTLIHGVPPDCDEREFLRELQNALLWNNFRFYLAPLFWLIVGGPWGPVTLVGYAFLRAWQSWLARYQTPHQRLQSGIDAILHVLDWIPVRLAGVVYALLGHGEKALPAWFASLADLHTSQYQVLTRLAQFSLAREPHTDKVETPKAAVSMAKKTSFVVVVIIALLTIYGTLI
;
A
#
# COMPACT_ATOMS: atom_id res chain seq x y z
N LEU A 1 10.09 -9.04 -12.81
CA LEU A 1 10.60 -7.73 -12.34
C LEU A 1 9.79 -6.55 -12.89
N LEU A 2 9.27 -6.62 -14.14
CA LEU A 2 8.44 -5.55 -14.73
C LEU A 2 7.07 -5.42 -14.06
N CYS A 3 6.52 -6.50 -13.53
CA CYS A 3 5.20 -6.54 -12.90
C CYS A 3 5.24 -6.31 -11.38
N ILE A 4 6.40 -6.46 -10.75
CA ILE A 4 6.61 -6.32 -9.33
C ILE A 4 7.69 -5.26 -9.11
N GLY A 5 7.35 -4.23 -8.37
CA GLY A 5 8.31 -3.24 -7.95
C GLY A 5 7.85 -1.80 -8.11
N ALA A 6 8.27 -0.99 -7.19
CA ALA A 6 7.92 0.42 -7.06
C ALA A 6 9.13 1.31 -7.41
N GLY A 7 9.82 1.04 -8.53
CA GLY A 7 11.06 1.73 -8.87
C GLY A 7 10.90 3.26 -8.85
N LYS A 8 9.88 3.79 -9.53
CA LYS A 8 9.60 5.23 -9.50
C LYS A 8 9.22 5.72 -8.10
N ALA A 9 8.32 5.03 -7.40
CA ALA A 9 7.93 5.40 -6.04
C ALA A 9 9.13 5.38 -5.07
N ARG A 10 10.08 4.46 -5.24
CA ARG A 10 11.32 4.43 -4.46
C ARG A 10 12.19 5.65 -4.73
N LEU A 11 12.34 6.05 -6.00
CA LEU A 11 13.09 7.26 -6.35
C LEU A 11 12.45 8.51 -5.74
N HIS A 12 11.15 8.66 -5.86
CA HIS A 12 10.41 9.77 -5.25
C HIS A 12 10.52 9.77 -3.73
N TYR A 13 10.50 8.59 -3.10
CA TYR A 13 10.69 8.48 -1.65
C TYR A 13 12.10 8.93 -1.21
N HIS A 14 13.15 8.52 -1.91
CA HIS A 14 14.51 8.96 -1.58
C HIS A 14 14.68 10.46 -1.81
N ALA A 15 14.16 11.00 -2.92
CA ALA A 15 14.17 12.42 -3.18
C ALA A 15 13.39 13.21 -2.12
N TYR A 16 12.23 12.68 -1.68
CA TYR A 16 11.47 13.25 -0.56
C TYR A 16 12.30 13.32 0.73
N LEU A 17 12.99 12.26 1.10
CA LEU A 17 13.82 12.25 2.31
C LEU A 17 14.96 13.27 2.24
N GLN A 18 15.60 13.43 1.08
CA GLN A 18 16.62 14.45 0.87
C GLN A 18 16.04 15.86 1.00
N ALA A 19 14.92 16.14 0.35
CA ALA A 19 14.24 17.43 0.46
C ALA A 19 13.77 17.73 1.88
N ALA A 20 13.26 16.72 2.60
CA ALA A 20 12.82 16.85 3.99
C ALA A 20 14.01 17.12 4.94
N SER A 21 15.18 16.51 4.70
CA SER A 21 16.37 16.74 5.50
C SER A 21 17.00 18.12 5.29
N HIS A 22 16.76 18.74 4.13
CA HIS A 22 17.21 20.10 3.79
C HIS A 22 16.12 21.16 3.98
N ASP A 23 14.95 20.77 4.50
CA ASP A 23 13.78 21.63 4.73
C ASP A 23 13.27 22.35 3.47
N ASP A 24 13.46 21.75 2.30
CA ASP A 24 12.95 22.24 1.03
C ASP A 24 11.47 21.89 0.88
N ALA A 25 10.58 22.85 1.20
CA ALA A 25 9.15 22.66 1.21
C ALA A 25 8.59 22.35 -0.20
N HIS A 26 9.06 23.05 -1.24
CA HIS A 26 8.57 22.86 -2.61
C HIS A 26 8.95 21.49 -3.18
N ALA A 27 10.21 21.07 -2.99
CA ALA A 27 10.64 19.76 -3.42
C ALA A 27 9.91 18.65 -2.65
N ARG A 28 9.67 18.85 -1.35
CA ARG A 28 8.90 17.93 -0.49
C ARG A 28 7.48 17.74 -1.00
N GLU A 29 6.76 18.84 -1.29
CA GLU A 29 5.39 18.78 -1.79
C GLU A 29 5.31 18.12 -3.17
N ALA A 30 6.21 18.46 -4.07
CA ALA A 30 6.26 17.85 -5.40
C ALA A 30 6.49 16.34 -5.34
N MET A 31 7.40 15.87 -4.49
CA MET A 31 7.65 14.44 -4.30
C MET A 31 6.48 13.73 -3.60
N ALA A 32 5.86 14.38 -2.63
CA ALA A 32 4.69 13.83 -1.94
C ALA A 32 3.49 13.69 -2.88
N SER A 33 3.25 14.64 -3.78
CA SER A 33 2.17 14.56 -4.76
C SER A 33 2.31 13.35 -5.69
N GLU A 34 3.53 13.01 -6.11
CA GLU A 34 3.81 11.80 -6.90
C GLU A 34 3.59 10.50 -6.11
N LEU A 35 3.91 10.49 -4.81
CA LEU A 35 3.66 9.33 -3.94
C LEU A 35 2.17 9.12 -3.67
N THR A 36 1.39 10.18 -3.64
CA THR A 36 -0.04 10.17 -3.31
C THR A 36 -0.96 10.27 -4.54
N LEU A 37 -0.46 9.97 -5.72
CA LEU A 37 -1.13 10.20 -7.01
C LEU A 37 -2.58 9.68 -7.10
N ILE A 38 -2.89 8.58 -6.44
CA ILE A 38 -4.23 7.95 -6.48
C ILE A 38 -5.11 8.38 -5.30
N HIS A 39 -4.48 8.57 -4.14
CA HIS A 39 -5.12 9.01 -2.91
C HIS A 39 -4.37 10.27 -2.46
N GLY A 40 -4.84 11.41 -2.95
CA GLY A 40 -4.21 12.70 -2.72
C GLY A 40 -4.32 13.17 -1.27
N VAL A 41 -3.46 14.12 -0.91
CA VAL A 41 -3.52 14.82 0.37
C VAL A 41 -4.62 15.90 0.30
N PRO A 42 -5.46 16.07 1.34
CA PRO A 42 -6.44 17.17 1.38
C PRO A 42 -5.75 18.54 1.18
N PRO A 43 -6.37 19.48 0.45
CA PRO A 43 -5.72 20.77 0.10
C PRO A 43 -5.41 21.65 1.31
N ASP A 44 -6.18 21.54 2.38
CA ASP A 44 -6.06 22.37 3.60
C ASP A 44 -5.59 21.55 4.83
N CYS A 45 -4.78 20.51 4.62
CA CYS A 45 -4.30 19.67 5.72
C CYS A 45 -3.15 20.33 6.49
N ASP A 46 -3.13 20.11 7.80
CA ASP A 46 -1.99 20.45 8.64
C ASP A 46 -0.80 19.51 8.39
N GLU A 47 0.36 19.84 8.94
CA GLU A 47 1.58 19.04 8.75
C GLU A 47 1.45 17.61 9.29
N ARG A 48 0.70 17.42 10.38
CA ARG A 48 0.46 16.10 10.97
C ARG A 48 -0.40 15.23 10.05
N GLU A 49 -1.44 15.83 9.49
CA GLU A 49 -2.32 15.16 8.55
C GLU A 49 -1.57 14.82 7.25
N PHE A 50 -0.76 15.73 6.75
CA PHE A 50 0.12 15.51 5.61
C PHE A 50 1.05 14.31 5.82
N LEU A 51 1.74 14.24 6.96
CA LEU A 51 2.65 13.13 7.27
C LEU A 51 1.90 11.81 7.44
N ARG A 52 0.70 11.83 8.00
CA ARG A 52 -0.18 10.66 8.11
C ARG A 52 -0.58 10.15 6.73
N GLU A 53 -1.03 11.03 5.84
CA GLU A 53 -1.43 10.65 4.49
C GLU A 53 -0.24 10.16 3.64
N LEU A 54 0.93 10.76 3.81
CA LEU A 54 2.16 10.27 3.19
C LEU A 54 2.53 8.86 3.68
N GLN A 55 2.42 8.62 4.98
CA GLN A 55 2.65 7.31 5.58
C GLN A 55 1.67 6.27 5.02
N ASN A 56 0.39 6.63 4.92
CA ASN A 56 -0.65 5.81 4.33
C ASN A 56 -0.34 5.48 2.86
N ALA A 57 0.08 6.46 2.07
CA ALA A 57 0.44 6.29 0.67
C ALA A 57 1.66 5.36 0.49
N LEU A 58 2.67 5.46 1.35
CA LEU A 58 3.84 4.58 1.31
C LEU A 58 3.47 3.12 1.59
N LEU A 59 2.61 2.87 2.58
CA LEU A 59 2.11 1.53 2.89
C LEU A 59 1.23 0.99 1.76
N TRP A 60 0.36 1.83 1.20
CA TRP A 60 -0.46 1.47 0.06
C TRP A 60 0.38 1.15 -1.19
N ASN A 61 1.42 1.92 -1.46
CA ASN A 61 2.35 1.63 -2.56
C ASN A 61 3.07 0.29 -2.37
N ASN A 62 3.51 -0.03 -1.14
CA ASN A 62 4.07 -1.35 -0.85
C ASN A 62 3.05 -2.47 -1.11
N PHE A 63 1.82 -2.29 -0.66
CA PHE A 63 0.74 -3.25 -0.92
C PHE A 63 0.52 -3.45 -2.43
N ARG A 64 0.36 -2.38 -3.19
CA ARG A 64 0.06 -2.42 -4.64
C ARG A 64 1.15 -3.07 -5.48
N PHE A 65 2.41 -2.80 -5.14
CA PHE A 65 3.56 -3.21 -5.96
C PHE A 65 4.23 -4.50 -5.51
N TYR A 66 3.96 -4.96 -4.29
CA TYR A 66 4.59 -6.17 -3.75
C TYR A 66 3.58 -7.16 -3.19
N LEU A 67 2.78 -6.79 -2.19
CA LEU A 67 1.96 -7.75 -1.45
C LEU A 67 0.84 -8.35 -2.30
N ALA A 68 0.06 -7.52 -2.97
CA ALA A 68 -1.04 -7.98 -3.80
C ALA A 68 -0.60 -8.74 -5.06
N PRO A 69 0.44 -8.29 -5.80
CA PRO A 69 0.99 -9.08 -6.91
C PRO A 69 1.51 -10.45 -6.47
N LEU A 70 2.23 -10.53 -5.34
CA LEU A 70 2.71 -11.80 -4.79
C LEU A 70 1.56 -12.72 -4.40
N PHE A 71 0.51 -12.18 -3.79
CA PHE A 71 -0.69 -12.94 -3.46
C PHE A 71 -1.29 -13.57 -4.71
N TRP A 72 -1.51 -12.81 -5.78
CA TRP A 72 -2.10 -13.31 -7.02
C TRP A 72 -1.19 -14.29 -7.77
N LEU A 73 0.13 -14.11 -7.69
CA LEU A 73 1.09 -15.07 -8.23
C LEU A 73 0.92 -16.45 -7.57
N ILE A 74 0.73 -16.49 -6.26
CA ILE A 74 0.64 -17.73 -5.48
C ILE A 74 -0.74 -18.38 -5.67
N VAL A 75 -1.80 -17.61 -5.48
CA VAL A 75 -3.18 -18.12 -5.58
C VAL A 75 -3.49 -18.64 -7.00
N GLY A 76 -2.86 -18.04 -8.01
CA GLY A 76 -2.97 -18.50 -9.39
C GLY A 76 -2.39 -19.90 -9.64
N GLY A 77 -1.57 -20.44 -8.74
CA GLY A 77 -0.94 -21.75 -8.91
C GLY A 77 -0.23 -21.88 -10.25
N PRO A 78 -0.56 -22.87 -11.09
CA PRO A 78 0.02 -23.02 -12.44
C PRO A 78 -0.22 -21.80 -13.35
N TRP A 79 -1.28 -21.04 -13.11
CA TRP A 79 -1.62 -19.80 -13.83
C TRP A 79 -1.11 -18.54 -13.15
N GLY A 80 -0.27 -18.68 -12.10
CA GLY A 80 0.28 -17.57 -11.33
C GLY A 80 0.89 -16.43 -12.16
N PRO A 81 1.72 -16.72 -13.17
CA PRO A 81 2.25 -15.66 -14.05
C PRO A 81 1.15 -14.88 -14.78
N VAL A 82 0.07 -15.54 -15.20
CA VAL A 82 -1.05 -14.89 -15.90
C VAL A 82 -1.84 -14.00 -14.94
N THR A 83 -2.17 -14.48 -13.74
CA THR A 83 -2.89 -13.69 -12.71
C THR A 83 -2.06 -12.51 -12.25
N LEU A 84 -0.74 -12.68 -12.09
CA LEU A 84 0.20 -11.60 -11.79
C LEU A 84 0.18 -10.51 -12.87
N VAL A 85 0.32 -10.89 -14.13
CA VAL A 85 0.34 -9.94 -15.25
C VAL A 85 -1.02 -9.22 -15.38
N GLY A 86 -2.13 -9.95 -15.26
CA GLY A 86 -3.48 -9.40 -15.30
C GLY A 86 -3.69 -8.35 -14.19
N TYR A 87 -3.32 -8.68 -12.97
CA TYR A 87 -3.40 -7.74 -11.83
C TYR A 87 -2.50 -6.52 -12.04
N ALA A 88 -1.24 -6.72 -12.45
CA ALA A 88 -0.30 -5.64 -12.71
C ALA A 88 -0.79 -4.72 -13.85
N PHE A 89 -1.41 -5.27 -14.88
CA PHE A 89 -2.02 -4.51 -15.96
C PHE A 89 -3.16 -3.62 -15.47
N LEU A 90 -4.10 -4.15 -14.67
CA LEU A 90 -5.18 -3.36 -14.08
C LEU A 90 -4.63 -2.22 -13.21
N ARG A 91 -3.58 -2.47 -12.43
CA ARG A 91 -2.90 -1.45 -11.62
C ARG A 91 -2.21 -0.37 -12.46
N ALA A 92 -1.54 -0.78 -13.51
CA ALA A 92 -0.92 0.16 -14.45
C ALA A 92 -1.97 1.04 -15.13
N TRP A 93 -3.08 0.44 -15.54
CA TRP A 93 -4.18 1.17 -16.16
C TRP A 93 -4.84 2.14 -15.20
N GLN A 94 -5.13 1.72 -13.97
CA GLN A 94 -5.62 2.61 -12.91
C GLN A 94 -4.69 3.83 -12.72
N SER A 95 -3.38 3.58 -12.63
CA SER A 95 -2.38 4.65 -12.45
C SER A 95 -2.32 5.58 -13.66
N TRP A 96 -2.46 5.04 -14.86
CA TRP A 96 -2.48 5.83 -16.08
C TRP A 96 -3.72 6.74 -16.14
N LEU A 97 -4.90 6.20 -15.85
CA LEU A 97 -6.13 6.98 -15.78
C LEU A 97 -6.06 8.10 -14.72
N ALA A 98 -5.55 7.79 -13.54
CA ALA A 98 -5.39 8.77 -12.47
C ALA A 98 -4.43 9.92 -12.85
N ARG A 99 -3.36 9.60 -13.59
CA ARG A 99 -2.37 10.60 -14.03
C ARG A 99 -2.88 11.52 -15.11
N TYR A 100 -3.61 10.99 -16.07
CA TYR A 100 -4.02 11.75 -17.24
C TYR A 100 -5.42 12.34 -17.13
N GLN A 101 -6.11 12.16 -15.99
CA GLN A 101 -7.43 12.71 -15.70
C GLN A 101 -8.37 12.64 -16.92
N THR A 102 -8.38 11.49 -17.60
CA THR A 102 -9.22 11.32 -18.77
C THR A 102 -10.70 11.42 -18.40
N PRO A 103 -11.57 12.00 -19.26
CA PRO A 103 -13.01 12.16 -18.99
C PRO A 103 -13.79 10.83 -18.88
N HIS A 104 -13.11 9.71 -18.89
CA HIS A 104 -13.68 8.36 -18.78
C HIS A 104 -13.92 7.93 -17.33
N GLN A 105 -14.59 8.76 -16.53
CA GLN A 105 -14.99 8.42 -15.14
C GLN A 105 -15.64 7.05 -15.01
N ARG A 106 -16.40 6.61 -16.02
CA ARG A 106 -17.06 5.30 -16.03
C ARG A 106 -16.08 4.13 -16.13
N LEU A 107 -15.02 4.26 -16.94
CA LEU A 107 -13.98 3.24 -17.05
C LEU A 107 -13.12 3.17 -15.79
N GLN A 108 -12.77 4.32 -15.23
CA GLN A 108 -12.03 4.39 -13.98
C GLN A 108 -12.84 3.75 -12.83
N SER A 109 -14.13 4.06 -12.70
CA SER A 109 -14.97 3.45 -11.68
C SER A 109 -15.12 1.94 -11.84
N GLY A 110 -15.16 1.44 -13.08
CA GLY A 110 -15.19 0.01 -13.38
C GLY A 110 -13.91 -0.71 -12.97
N ILE A 111 -12.75 -0.13 -13.29
CA ILE A 111 -11.44 -0.67 -12.87
C ILE A 111 -11.30 -0.62 -11.35
N ASP A 112 -11.71 0.47 -10.72
CA ASP A 112 -11.67 0.62 -9.27
C ASP A 112 -12.58 -0.40 -8.58
N ALA A 113 -13.76 -0.70 -9.15
CA ALA A 113 -14.67 -1.73 -8.64
C ALA A 113 -14.04 -3.14 -8.75
N ILE A 114 -13.42 -3.47 -9.88
CA ILE A 114 -12.71 -4.75 -10.06
C ILE A 114 -11.57 -4.87 -9.05
N LEU A 115 -10.73 -3.85 -8.95
CA LEU A 115 -9.63 -3.83 -8.00
C LEU A 115 -10.09 -3.86 -6.55
N HIS A 116 -11.23 -3.25 -6.23
CA HIS A 116 -11.84 -3.33 -4.90
C HIS A 116 -12.12 -4.77 -4.49
N VAL A 117 -12.67 -5.57 -5.40
CA VAL A 117 -12.93 -7.00 -5.17
C VAL A 117 -11.63 -7.80 -5.09
N LEU A 118 -10.72 -7.59 -6.05
CA LEU A 118 -9.44 -8.30 -6.10
C LEU A 118 -8.56 -8.03 -4.86
N ASP A 119 -8.61 -6.83 -4.32
CA ASP A 119 -7.81 -6.46 -3.14
C ASP A 119 -8.43 -6.87 -1.81
N TRP A 120 -9.68 -7.31 -1.81
CA TRP A 120 -10.41 -7.59 -0.56
C TRP A 120 -9.68 -8.59 0.34
N ILE A 121 -9.28 -9.75 -0.21
CA ILE A 121 -8.53 -10.77 0.54
C ILE A 121 -7.10 -10.30 0.84
N PRO A 122 -6.31 -9.85 -0.16
CA PRO A 122 -4.93 -9.41 0.10
C PRO A 122 -4.81 -8.32 1.16
N VAL A 123 -5.76 -7.37 1.21
CA VAL A 123 -5.77 -6.30 2.22
C VAL A 123 -5.95 -6.87 3.63
N ARG A 124 -6.83 -7.84 3.81
CA ARG A 124 -7.04 -8.46 5.14
C ARG A 124 -5.84 -9.29 5.57
N LEU A 125 -5.20 -9.98 4.65
CA LEU A 125 -3.95 -10.70 4.94
C LEU A 125 -2.81 -9.74 5.31
N ALA A 126 -2.64 -8.65 4.57
CA ALA A 126 -1.67 -7.62 4.92
C ALA A 126 -1.99 -6.98 6.27
N GLY A 127 -3.27 -6.71 6.54
CA GLY A 127 -3.74 -6.14 7.80
C GLY A 127 -3.45 -7.00 9.03
N VAL A 128 -3.63 -8.32 8.94
CA VAL A 128 -3.27 -9.22 10.05
C VAL A 128 -1.76 -9.26 10.28
N VAL A 129 -0.95 -9.22 9.21
CA VAL A 129 0.50 -9.15 9.35
C VAL A 129 0.92 -7.83 10.01
N TYR A 130 0.30 -6.71 9.64
CA TYR A 130 0.53 -5.42 10.32
C TYR A 130 0.18 -5.50 11.81
N ALA A 131 -0.94 -6.12 12.16
CA ALA A 131 -1.34 -6.30 13.56
C ALA A 131 -0.32 -7.15 14.33
N LEU A 132 0.18 -8.23 13.75
CA LEU A 132 1.18 -9.10 14.38
C LEU A 132 2.55 -8.42 14.54
N LEU A 133 2.94 -7.55 13.60
CA LEU A 133 4.22 -6.83 13.65
C LEU A 133 4.18 -5.57 14.53
N GLY A 134 2.99 -5.05 14.80
CA GLY A 134 2.79 -3.83 15.57
C GLY A 134 2.02 -4.08 16.87
N HIS A 135 1.10 -3.16 17.18
CA HIS A 135 0.26 -3.23 18.38
C HIS A 135 -1.02 -4.04 18.11
N GLY A 136 -0.91 -5.36 18.15
CA GLY A 136 -2.01 -6.29 17.88
C GLY A 136 -3.25 -6.07 18.73
N GLU A 137 -3.10 -5.68 19.99
CA GLU A 137 -4.21 -5.42 20.91
C GLU A 137 -5.21 -4.40 20.36
N LYS A 138 -4.71 -3.37 19.68
CA LYS A 138 -5.54 -2.33 19.06
C LYS A 138 -5.97 -2.67 17.63
N ALA A 139 -5.11 -3.34 16.89
CA ALA A 139 -5.32 -3.64 15.48
C ALA A 139 -6.23 -4.85 15.24
N LEU A 140 -6.17 -5.90 16.06
CA LEU A 140 -6.98 -7.11 15.88
C LEU A 140 -8.49 -6.87 15.94
N PRO A 141 -9.06 -6.12 16.90
CA PRO A 141 -10.48 -5.82 16.90
C PRO A 141 -10.94 -5.09 15.63
N ALA A 142 -10.13 -4.13 15.16
CA ALA A 142 -10.39 -3.40 13.91
C ALA A 142 -10.28 -4.32 12.69
N TRP A 143 -9.36 -5.28 12.71
CA TRP A 143 -9.23 -6.29 11.67
C TRP A 143 -10.45 -7.20 11.61
N PHE A 144 -10.92 -7.73 12.73
CA PHE A 144 -12.14 -8.54 12.77
C PHE A 144 -13.36 -7.76 12.26
N ALA A 145 -13.50 -6.49 12.64
CA ALA A 145 -14.56 -5.64 12.14
C ALA A 145 -14.49 -5.44 10.62
N SER A 146 -13.27 -5.40 10.05
CA SER A 146 -13.07 -5.24 8.62
C SER A 146 -13.49 -6.44 7.78
N LEU A 147 -13.61 -7.64 8.37
CA LEU A 147 -14.03 -8.85 7.65
C LEU A 147 -15.49 -8.76 7.17
N ALA A 148 -16.34 -8.07 7.91
CA ALA A 148 -17.74 -7.85 7.55
C ALA A 148 -17.94 -6.61 6.66
N ASP A 149 -16.93 -5.78 6.50
CA ASP A 149 -17.01 -4.53 5.75
C ASP A 149 -16.65 -4.74 4.28
N LEU A 150 -17.65 -4.70 3.42
CA LEU A 150 -17.51 -4.81 1.97
C LEU A 150 -17.60 -3.45 1.25
N HIS A 151 -17.99 -2.39 1.96
CA HIS A 151 -18.27 -1.08 1.36
C HIS A 151 -17.14 -0.10 1.48
N THR A 152 -16.36 -0.16 2.58
CA THR A 152 -15.20 0.73 2.79
C THR A 152 -14.11 0.43 1.77
N SER A 153 -13.48 1.47 1.21
CA SER A 153 -12.40 1.31 0.24
C SER A 153 -11.24 0.51 0.84
N GLN A 154 -10.61 -0.35 0.02
CA GLN A 154 -9.50 -1.19 0.49
C GLN A 154 -8.32 -0.36 0.97
N TYR A 155 -8.11 0.84 0.41
CA TYR A 155 -7.15 1.81 0.89
C TYR A 155 -7.42 2.22 2.35
N GLN A 156 -8.66 2.61 2.64
CA GLN A 156 -9.05 3.02 4.00
C GLN A 156 -8.94 1.87 5.00
N VAL A 157 -9.33 0.66 4.61
CA VAL A 157 -9.19 -0.53 5.47
C VAL A 157 -7.72 -0.78 5.80
N LEU A 158 -6.85 -0.85 4.78
CA LEU A 158 -5.43 -1.13 4.97
C LEU A 158 -4.74 -0.06 5.81
N THR A 159 -4.96 1.21 5.49
CA THR A 159 -4.31 2.34 6.18
C THR A 159 -4.79 2.47 7.61
N ARG A 160 -6.08 2.23 7.88
CA ARG A 160 -6.63 2.20 9.24
C ARG A 160 -5.98 1.11 10.09
N LEU A 161 -5.85 -0.11 9.54
CA LEU A 161 -5.19 -1.21 10.23
C LEU A 161 -3.71 -0.92 10.49
N ALA A 162 -3.03 -0.31 9.51
CA ALA A 162 -1.65 0.12 9.67
C ALA A 162 -1.49 1.19 10.75
N GLN A 163 -2.37 2.17 10.82
CA GLN A 163 -2.34 3.21 11.85
C GLN A 163 -2.52 2.63 13.25
N PHE A 164 -3.47 1.72 13.44
CA PHE A 164 -3.63 1.01 14.71
C PHE A 164 -2.37 0.19 15.08
N SER A 165 -1.75 -0.43 14.10
CA SER A 165 -0.55 -1.26 14.31
C SER A 165 0.69 -0.42 14.65
N LEU A 166 0.84 0.75 14.04
CA LEU A 166 1.94 1.67 14.32
C LEU A 166 1.83 2.33 15.69
N ALA A 167 0.60 2.53 16.22
CA ALA A 167 0.26 3.07 17.54
C ALA A 167 1.17 4.20 18.05
N ARG A 168 1.79 4.95 17.14
CA ARG A 168 2.67 6.07 17.47
C ARG A 168 1.85 7.33 17.66
N GLU A 169 2.27 8.08 18.66
CA GLU A 169 1.78 9.43 18.93
C GLU A 169 2.11 10.41 17.79
N PRO A 170 1.55 11.60 17.80
CA PRO A 170 1.34 12.42 16.61
C PRO A 170 2.60 12.57 15.74
N HIS A 171 2.41 12.36 14.47
CA HIS A 171 3.42 12.46 13.42
C HIS A 171 3.96 13.89 13.34
N THR A 172 5.07 14.16 14.00
CA THR A 172 5.70 15.48 14.05
C THR A 172 7.04 15.51 13.31
N ASP A 173 7.66 14.34 13.11
CA ASP A 173 8.96 14.23 12.45
C ASP A 173 8.82 13.92 10.96
N LYS A 174 9.26 14.86 10.13
CA LYS A 174 9.19 14.80 8.66
C LYS A 174 9.98 13.65 8.03
N VAL A 175 10.95 13.09 8.76
CA VAL A 175 11.85 12.05 8.29
C VAL A 175 11.51 10.70 8.93
N GLU A 176 11.32 10.67 10.25
CA GLU A 176 11.08 9.41 10.97
C GLU A 176 9.69 8.82 10.71
N THR A 177 8.69 9.65 10.48
CA THR A 177 7.33 9.18 10.17
C THR A 177 7.27 8.35 8.89
N PRO A 178 7.75 8.82 7.73
CA PRO A 178 7.82 8.01 6.52
C PRO A 178 8.73 6.79 6.65
N LYS A 179 9.85 6.91 7.39
CA LYS A 179 10.75 5.78 7.66
C LYS A 179 10.06 4.67 8.45
N ALA A 180 9.21 5.01 9.43
CA ALA A 180 8.44 4.04 10.18
C ALA A 180 7.49 3.24 9.27
N ALA A 181 6.79 3.90 8.35
CA ALA A 181 5.95 3.24 7.35
C ALA A 181 6.75 2.29 6.45
N VAL A 182 7.88 2.75 5.93
CA VAL A 182 8.75 1.94 5.07
C VAL A 182 9.35 0.76 5.85
N SER A 183 9.72 0.97 7.12
CA SER A 183 10.19 -0.11 7.99
C SER A 183 9.12 -1.19 8.18
N MET A 184 7.88 -0.80 8.48
CA MET A 184 6.75 -1.73 8.58
C MET A 184 6.51 -2.45 7.24
N ALA A 185 6.52 -1.72 6.12
CA ALA A 185 6.37 -2.29 4.80
C ALA A 185 7.44 -3.35 4.48
N LYS A 186 8.70 -3.08 4.80
CA LYS A 186 9.82 -4.03 4.63
C LYS A 186 9.64 -5.28 5.49
N LYS A 187 9.32 -5.10 6.77
CA LYS A 187 9.07 -6.22 7.69
C LYS A 187 7.91 -7.09 7.22
N THR A 188 6.81 -6.48 6.79
CA THR A 188 5.64 -7.20 6.25
C THR A 188 6.00 -7.98 4.99
N SER A 189 6.70 -7.37 4.04
CA SER A 189 7.15 -8.05 2.83
C SER A 189 8.07 -9.22 3.16
N PHE A 190 8.98 -9.07 4.12
CA PHE A 190 9.87 -10.14 4.56
C PHE A 190 9.09 -11.31 5.18
N VAL A 191 8.14 -11.03 6.09
CA VAL A 191 7.28 -12.05 6.70
C VAL A 191 6.49 -12.82 5.65
N VAL A 192 5.90 -12.12 4.69
CA VAL A 192 5.14 -12.74 3.59
C VAL A 192 6.05 -13.67 2.77
N VAL A 193 7.26 -13.23 2.40
CA VAL A 193 8.22 -14.06 1.66
C VAL A 193 8.64 -15.30 2.46
N VAL A 194 8.86 -15.16 3.77
CA VAL A 194 9.19 -16.30 4.65
C VAL A 194 8.04 -17.30 4.70
N ILE A 195 6.79 -16.83 4.85
CA ILE A 195 5.61 -17.69 4.84
C ILE A 195 5.50 -18.44 3.51
N ILE A 196 5.70 -17.75 2.40
CA ILE A 196 5.68 -18.36 1.06
C ILE A 196 6.76 -19.45 0.95
N ALA A 197 7.98 -19.15 1.37
CA ALA A 197 9.09 -20.09 1.33
C ALA A 197 8.80 -21.35 2.17
N LEU A 198 8.24 -21.18 3.37
CA LEU A 198 7.84 -22.31 4.22
C LEU A 198 6.74 -23.15 3.56
N LEU A 199 5.69 -22.53 3.03
CA LEU A 199 4.61 -23.25 2.35
C LEU A 199 5.11 -24.00 1.11
N THR A 200 6.08 -23.44 0.40
CA THR A 200 6.72 -24.11 -0.76
C THR A 200 7.54 -25.32 -0.30
N ILE A 201 8.34 -25.18 0.77
CA ILE A 201 9.16 -26.29 1.31
C ILE A 201 8.27 -27.44 1.78
N TYR A 202 7.13 -27.14 2.42
CA TYR A 202 6.17 -28.16 2.85
C TYR A 202 5.31 -28.74 1.73
N GLY A 203 5.54 -28.33 0.48
CA GLY A 203 4.83 -28.90 -0.69
C GLY A 203 3.35 -28.50 -0.79
N THR A 204 2.93 -27.43 -0.12
CA THR A 204 1.53 -26.99 -0.13
C THR A 204 1.22 -26.02 -1.28
N LEU A 205 2.24 -25.47 -1.94
CA LEU A 205 2.10 -24.47 -3.02
C LEU A 205 2.53 -24.98 -4.39
N ILE A 206 3.05 -26.22 -4.51
CA ILE A 206 3.45 -26.85 -5.79
C ILE A 206 2.95 -28.28 -5.79
#